data_05ee19b0e0177a1c714ee3356f4b4671
#
_entry.id   05ee19b0e0177a1c714ee3356f4b4671
#
_cell.length_a   1.000
_cell.length_b   1.000
_cell.length_c   1.000
_cell.angle_alpha   90.00
_cell.angle_beta   90.00
_cell.angle_gamma   90.00
#
_symmetry.space_group_name_H-M   'P 1'
#
loop_
_entity.id
_entity.type
_entity.pdbx_description
1 polymer ?
#
loop_
_entity_poly.entity_id
_entity_poly.type
_entity_poly.pdbx_seq_one_letter_code
_entity_poly.pdbx_strand_id
1 'polypeptide(L)'
;PKYVNYIRDIAGKEEYPDVSNVFIMGGGSSAVHLANAMPDYMHAKIIESDGRRAERLNEVVTNRHAMIIHGDGRDLALLEEEGIRKAQAFCALTENSETNILACLAAKRLGVRKTVAMVENTDYIGMAESLDIGTIINKKTFAASHIYQMMLKADITSVKSLTVANADVAEFSVPADAKIIHKAVKD
;
A
#
# COMPACT_ATOMS: atom_id res chain seq x y z
N PRO A 1 -8.84 12.01 14.13
CA PRO A 1 -9.15 10.57 14.14
C PRO A 1 -9.92 10.04 15.35
N LYS A 2 -10.40 10.86 16.31
CA LYS A 2 -11.17 10.34 17.48
C LYS A 2 -12.42 9.54 17.10
N TYR A 3 -13.00 9.79 15.94
CA TYR A 3 -14.26 9.18 15.49
C TYR A 3 -14.08 8.01 14.52
N VAL A 4 -12.88 7.71 14.06
CA VAL A 4 -12.65 6.61 13.10
C VAL A 4 -13.02 5.28 13.71
N ASN A 5 -12.62 5.01 14.95
CA ASN A 5 -12.97 3.79 15.64
C ASN A 5 -14.49 3.68 15.86
N TYR A 6 -15.13 4.77 16.29
CA TYR A 6 -16.58 4.83 16.47
C TYR A 6 -17.35 4.56 15.16
N ILE A 7 -16.93 5.16 14.04
CA ILE A 7 -17.52 4.92 12.73
C ILE A 7 -17.29 3.47 12.30
N ARG A 8 -16.12 2.91 12.56
CA ARG A 8 -15.80 1.51 12.28
C ARG A 8 -16.71 0.56 13.03
N ASP A 9 -16.94 0.80 14.31
CA ASP A 9 -17.80 -0.02 15.17
C ASP A 9 -19.26 0.04 14.70
N ILE A 10 -19.78 1.25 14.38
CA ILE A 10 -21.13 1.41 13.83
C ILE A 10 -21.26 0.72 12.46
N ALA A 11 -20.21 0.75 11.64
CA ALA A 11 -20.18 0.11 10.34
C ALA A 11 -20.04 -1.43 10.41
N GLY A 12 -20.00 -2.00 11.63
CA GLY A 12 -19.83 -3.43 11.83
C GLY A 12 -18.50 -3.98 11.29
N LYS A 13 -17.48 -3.11 11.17
CA LYS A 13 -16.14 -3.53 10.75
C LYS A 13 -15.41 -4.15 11.92
N GLU A 14 -15.02 -5.43 11.77
CA GLU A 14 -14.20 -6.13 12.75
C GLU A 14 -12.94 -5.35 13.10
N GLU A 15 -12.51 -5.41 14.35
CA GLU A 15 -11.17 -4.97 14.73
C GLU A 15 -10.13 -5.87 14.05
N TYR A 16 -9.42 -5.30 13.10
CA TYR A 16 -8.25 -5.98 12.54
C TYR A 16 -7.03 -5.65 13.39
N PRO A 17 -6.21 -6.65 13.72
CA PRO A 17 -4.96 -6.39 14.42
C PRO A 17 -4.10 -5.42 13.59
N ASP A 18 -3.36 -4.58 14.29
CA ASP A 18 -2.39 -3.70 13.64
C ASP A 18 -1.40 -4.51 12.81
N VAL A 19 -0.95 -3.93 11.71
CA VAL A 19 0.05 -4.57 10.86
C VAL A 19 1.38 -4.58 11.60
N SER A 20 1.89 -5.76 11.91
CA SER A 20 3.20 -5.96 12.54
C SER A 20 4.16 -6.79 11.68
N ASN A 21 3.64 -7.66 10.82
CA ASN A 21 4.46 -8.50 9.94
C ASN A 21 4.10 -8.23 8.47
N VAL A 22 5.09 -7.82 7.70
CA VAL A 22 4.94 -7.40 6.31
C VAL A 22 5.88 -8.21 5.43
N PHE A 23 5.35 -8.80 4.36
CA PHE A 23 6.15 -9.36 3.27
C PHE A 23 6.24 -8.35 2.14
N ILE A 24 7.43 -8.18 1.59
CA ILE A 24 7.71 -7.29 0.46
C ILE A 24 8.35 -8.12 -0.64
N MET A 25 7.70 -8.26 -1.77
CA MET A 25 8.25 -8.94 -2.95
C MET A 25 8.89 -7.91 -3.88
N GLY A 26 10.19 -8.09 -4.14
CA GLY A 26 11.03 -7.20 -4.94
C GLY A 26 11.86 -6.25 -4.10
N GLY A 27 13.17 -6.19 -4.39
CA GLY A 27 14.19 -5.38 -3.67
C GLY A 27 14.53 -4.06 -4.37
N GLY A 28 13.59 -3.46 -5.09
CA GLY A 28 13.77 -2.17 -5.74
C GLY A 28 13.76 -0.98 -4.76
N SER A 29 13.98 0.23 -5.28
CA SER A 29 14.00 1.45 -4.45
C SER A 29 12.74 1.66 -3.62
N SER A 30 11.56 1.31 -4.15
CA SER A 30 10.30 1.40 -3.42
C SER A 30 10.27 0.49 -2.18
N ALA A 31 10.82 -0.72 -2.28
CA ALA A 31 10.92 -1.66 -1.17
C ALA A 31 11.88 -1.15 -0.08
N VAL A 32 13.04 -0.61 -0.49
CA VAL A 32 14.02 -0.02 0.43
C VAL A 32 13.42 1.17 1.20
N HIS A 33 12.77 2.09 0.48
CA HIS A 33 12.13 3.24 1.11
C HIS A 33 11.01 2.81 2.07
N LEU A 34 10.19 1.83 1.66
CA LEU A 34 9.13 1.30 2.51
C LEU A 34 9.72 0.69 3.79
N ALA A 35 10.70 -0.21 3.66
CA ALA A 35 11.31 -0.88 4.79
C ALA A 35 11.95 0.09 5.77
N ASN A 36 12.68 1.10 5.26
CA ASN A 36 13.34 2.12 6.09
C ASN A 36 12.36 3.10 6.75
N ALA A 37 11.16 3.27 6.18
CA ALA A 37 10.12 4.13 6.75
C ALA A 37 9.20 3.40 7.75
N MET A 38 9.32 2.08 7.89
CA MET A 38 8.51 1.32 8.84
C MET A 38 8.91 1.62 10.28
N PRO A 39 7.93 1.78 11.19
CA PRO A 39 8.20 1.97 12.61
C PRO A 39 8.77 0.69 13.25
N ASP A 40 9.43 0.83 14.38
CA ASP A 40 10.16 -0.24 15.07
C ASP A 40 9.31 -1.45 15.49
N TYR A 41 7.99 -1.29 15.62
CA TYR A 41 7.09 -2.41 15.95
C TYR A 41 6.72 -3.28 14.75
N MET A 42 7.09 -2.85 13.52
CA MET A 42 6.86 -3.62 12.29
C MET A 42 8.10 -4.42 11.89
N HIS A 43 7.87 -5.66 11.48
CA HIS A 43 8.89 -6.56 10.94
C HIS A 43 8.65 -6.75 9.46
N ALA A 44 9.67 -6.54 8.65
CA ALA A 44 9.60 -6.74 7.20
C ALA A 44 10.43 -7.95 6.78
N LYS A 45 9.90 -8.71 5.81
CA LYS A 45 10.66 -9.71 5.06
C LYS A 45 10.67 -9.28 3.60
N ILE A 46 11.86 -8.92 3.08
CA ILE A 46 12.04 -8.52 1.68
C ILE A 46 12.55 -9.71 0.91
N ILE A 47 11.81 -10.17 -0.08
CA ILE A 47 12.16 -11.30 -0.93
C ILE A 47 12.63 -10.76 -2.27
N GLU A 48 13.89 -11.03 -2.61
CA GLU A 48 14.53 -10.58 -3.86
C GLU A 48 15.14 -11.78 -4.60
N SER A 49 14.78 -11.91 -5.86
CA SER A 49 15.21 -13.04 -6.71
C SER A 49 16.62 -12.90 -7.26
N ASP A 50 17.12 -11.68 -7.42
CA ASP A 50 18.51 -11.43 -7.83
C ASP A 50 19.45 -11.46 -6.63
N GLY A 51 20.35 -12.45 -6.57
CA GLY A 51 21.26 -12.63 -5.43
C GLY A 51 22.18 -11.44 -5.18
N ARG A 52 22.70 -10.79 -6.23
CA ARG A 52 23.55 -9.60 -6.08
C ARG A 52 22.76 -8.42 -5.54
N ARG A 53 21.49 -8.30 -5.92
CA ARG A 53 20.60 -7.26 -5.38
C ARG A 53 20.24 -7.57 -3.93
N ALA A 54 19.97 -8.82 -3.60
CA ALA A 54 19.70 -9.25 -2.23
C ALA A 54 20.90 -8.95 -1.30
N GLU A 55 22.12 -9.20 -1.76
CA GLU A 55 23.34 -8.84 -1.00
C GLU A 55 23.43 -7.32 -0.75
N ARG A 56 23.23 -6.50 -1.81
CA ARG A 56 23.26 -5.04 -1.68
C ARG A 56 22.15 -4.47 -0.80
N LEU A 57 21.00 -5.14 -0.70
CA LEU A 57 19.94 -4.72 0.20
C LEU A 57 20.37 -4.68 1.66
N ASN A 58 21.26 -5.58 2.08
CA ASN A 58 21.83 -5.58 3.45
C ASN A 58 22.65 -4.31 3.78
N GLU A 59 23.12 -3.61 2.75
CA GLU A 59 23.89 -2.36 2.93
C GLU A 59 22.98 -1.12 2.98
N VAL A 60 21.83 -1.14 2.24
CA VAL A 60 20.98 0.04 2.06
C VAL A 60 19.72 0.01 2.91
N VAL A 61 19.29 -1.16 3.38
CA VAL A 61 18.18 -1.29 4.32
C VAL A 61 18.71 -1.07 5.73
N THR A 62 18.33 0.06 6.31
CA THR A 62 18.81 0.49 7.64
C THR A 62 17.90 0.06 8.78
N ASN A 63 16.67 -0.37 8.46
CA ASN A 63 15.73 -0.87 9.44
C ASN A 63 16.18 -2.25 9.96
N ARG A 64 16.59 -2.33 11.23
CA ARG A 64 17.03 -3.56 11.88
C ARG A 64 15.96 -4.64 12.05
N HIS A 65 14.70 -4.31 11.83
CA HIS A 65 13.57 -5.23 11.85
C HIS A 65 13.19 -5.73 10.44
N ALA A 66 14.00 -5.40 9.44
CA ALA A 66 13.85 -5.92 8.08
C ALA A 66 14.84 -7.07 7.84
N MET A 67 14.35 -8.18 7.35
CA MET A 67 15.12 -9.35 6.94
C MET A 67 15.12 -9.44 5.42
N ILE A 68 16.29 -9.69 4.84
CA ILE A 68 16.43 -9.92 3.39
C ILE A 68 16.47 -11.41 3.12
N ILE A 69 15.63 -11.87 2.18
CA ILE A 69 15.55 -13.26 1.76
C ILE A 69 15.87 -13.31 0.26
N HIS A 70 16.90 -14.06 -0.11
CA HIS A 70 17.19 -14.35 -1.50
C HIS A 70 16.27 -15.48 -1.96
N GLY A 71 15.38 -15.21 -2.91
CA GLY A 71 14.44 -16.20 -3.43
C GLY A 71 13.40 -15.61 -4.35
N ASP A 72 12.60 -16.46 -4.96
CA ASP A 72 11.49 -16.05 -5.81
C ASP A 72 10.23 -15.81 -4.97
N GLY A 73 9.77 -14.55 -4.90
CA GLY A 73 8.54 -14.20 -4.17
C GLY A 73 7.24 -14.76 -4.76
N ARG A 74 7.31 -15.51 -5.87
CA ARG A 74 6.20 -16.27 -6.45
C ARG A 74 6.19 -17.72 -5.97
N ASP A 75 7.27 -18.18 -5.34
CA ASP A 75 7.34 -19.53 -4.79
C ASP A 75 6.52 -19.61 -3.49
N LEU A 76 5.38 -20.29 -3.59
CA LEU A 76 4.46 -20.46 -2.46
C LEU A 76 5.07 -21.28 -1.33
N ALA A 77 5.94 -22.24 -1.63
CA ALA A 77 6.61 -23.05 -0.62
C ALA A 77 7.57 -22.19 0.20
N LEU A 78 8.37 -21.35 -0.46
CA LEU A 78 9.22 -20.36 0.21
C LEU A 78 8.41 -19.41 1.08
N LEU A 79 7.30 -18.87 0.55
CA LEU A 79 6.45 -17.96 1.31
C LEU A 79 5.86 -18.63 2.56
N GLU A 80 5.45 -19.89 2.45
CA GLU A 80 4.93 -20.67 3.58
C GLU A 80 6.01 -20.99 4.61
N GLU A 81 7.20 -21.39 4.18
CA GLU A 81 8.37 -21.62 5.03
C GLU A 81 8.73 -20.35 5.82
N GLU A 82 8.70 -19.21 5.15
CA GLU A 82 8.96 -17.91 5.76
C GLU A 82 7.80 -17.38 6.62
N GLY A 83 6.69 -18.09 6.67
CA GLY A 83 5.58 -17.82 7.58
C GLY A 83 4.59 -16.75 7.09
N ILE A 84 4.33 -16.67 5.78
CA ILE A 84 3.38 -15.72 5.18
C ILE A 84 1.99 -15.79 5.80
N ARG A 85 1.55 -16.97 6.28
CA ARG A 85 0.24 -17.15 6.93
C ARG A 85 0.08 -16.34 8.22
N LYS A 86 1.19 -15.88 8.81
CA LYS A 86 1.21 -15.01 10.00
C LYS A 86 1.35 -13.53 9.64
N ALA A 87 1.55 -13.22 8.37
CA ALA A 87 1.68 -11.84 7.90
C ALA A 87 0.31 -11.15 7.81
N GLN A 88 0.26 -9.89 8.19
CA GLN A 88 -0.93 -9.06 8.04
C GLN A 88 -0.93 -8.29 6.72
N ALA A 89 0.26 -8.05 6.13
CA ALA A 89 0.39 -7.34 4.86
C ALA A 89 1.39 -8.02 3.91
N PHE A 90 1.12 -7.90 2.60
CA PHE A 90 1.98 -8.31 1.51
C PHE A 90 2.04 -7.20 0.46
N CYS A 91 3.24 -6.75 0.13
CA CYS A 91 3.49 -5.68 -0.84
C CYS A 91 4.27 -6.25 -2.03
N ALA A 92 3.66 -6.33 -3.20
CA ALA A 92 4.31 -6.72 -4.44
C ALA A 92 4.82 -5.47 -5.18
N LEU A 93 6.14 -5.25 -5.14
CA LEU A 93 6.80 -4.02 -5.59
C LEU A 93 7.85 -4.28 -6.69
N THR A 94 7.67 -5.34 -7.47
CA THR A 94 8.54 -5.61 -8.64
C THR A 94 8.18 -4.68 -9.80
N GLU A 95 8.98 -4.67 -10.85
CA GLU A 95 8.72 -3.87 -12.05
C GLU A 95 7.64 -4.50 -12.96
N ASN A 96 7.25 -5.74 -12.72
CA ASN A 96 6.28 -6.46 -13.53
C ASN A 96 4.88 -6.42 -12.90
N SER A 97 3.96 -5.71 -13.55
CA SER A 97 2.59 -5.51 -13.07
C SER A 97 1.81 -6.81 -12.90
N GLU A 98 1.92 -7.72 -13.87
CA GLU A 98 1.20 -9.00 -13.89
C GLU A 98 1.68 -9.90 -12.75
N THR A 99 2.99 -9.94 -12.56
CA THR A 99 3.60 -10.67 -11.43
C THR A 99 3.11 -10.14 -10.10
N ASN A 100 3.04 -8.81 -9.94
CA ASN A 100 2.57 -8.18 -8.71
C ASN A 100 1.10 -8.48 -8.43
N ILE A 101 0.24 -8.47 -9.47
CA ILE A 101 -1.18 -8.81 -9.36
C ILE A 101 -1.35 -10.27 -8.91
N LEU A 102 -0.68 -11.20 -9.60
CA LEU A 102 -0.78 -12.63 -9.30
C LEU A 102 -0.22 -12.96 -7.90
N ALA A 103 0.88 -12.34 -7.50
CA ALA A 103 1.46 -12.53 -6.18
C ALA A 103 0.52 -12.03 -5.07
N CYS A 104 -0.16 -10.90 -5.26
CA CYS A 104 -1.16 -10.41 -4.32
C CYS A 104 -2.37 -11.36 -4.21
N LEU A 105 -2.85 -11.93 -5.32
CA LEU A 105 -3.91 -12.95 -5.31
C LEU A 105 -3.47 -14.19 -4.53
N ALA A 106 -2.25 -14.65 -4.75
CA ALA A 106 -1.68 -15.80 -4.03
C ALA A 106 -1.56 -15.52 -2.53
N ALA A 107 -1.03 -14.35 -2.14
CA ALA A 107 -0.92 -13.94 -0.75
C ALA A 107 -2.29 -13.88 -0.05
N LYS A 108 -3.33 -13.36 -0.71
CA LYS A 108 -4.71 -13.39 -0.19
C LYS A 108 -5.22 -14.81 0.04
N ARG A 109 -4.98 -15.74 -0.89
CA ARG A 109 -5.34 -17.16 -0.73
C ARG A 109 -4.60 -17.82 0.43
N LEU A 110 -3.40 -17.37 0.75
CA LEU A 110 -2.63 -17.81 1.92
C LEU A 110 -3.06 -17.14 3.23
N GLY A 111 -4.07 -16.27 3.18
CA GLY A 111 -4.68 -15.65 4.36
C GLY A 111 -4.19 -14.24 4.70
N VAL A 112 -3.33 -13.64 3.86
CA VAL A 112 -2.91 -12.26 4.06
C VAL A 112 -4.07 -11.31 3.78
N ARG A 113 -4.39 -10.45 4.74
CA ARG A 113 -5.57 -9.58 4.65
C ARG A 113 -5.34 -8.30 3.87
N LYS A 114 -4.16 -7.69 4.01
CA LYS A 114 -3.80 -6.44 3.33
C LYS A 114 -2.78 -6.72 2.25
N THR A 115 -3.13 -6.47 1.02
CA THR A 115 -2.23 -6.64 -0.12
C THR A 115 -2.10 -5.33 -0.89
N VAL A 116 -0.89 -5.05 -1.35
CA VAL A 116 -0.55 -3.85 -2.12
C VAL A 116 0.22 -4.29 -3.36
N ALA A 117 -0.31 -3.99 -4.54
CA ALA A 117 0.33 -4.27 -5.81
C ALA A 117 0.78 -3.00 -6.51
N MET A 118 2.04 -2.94 -6.92
CA MET A 118 2.53 -1.91 -7.82
C MET A 118 2.18 -2.28 -9.25
N VAL A 119 1.33 -1.48 -9.90
CA VAL A 119 0.84 -1.72 -11.27
C VAL A 119 1.18 -0.50 -12.13
N GLU A 120 2.29 -0.58 -12.86
CA GLU A 120 2.77 0.51 -13.70
C GLU A 120 2.07 0.55 -15.07
N ASN A 121 1.56 -0.59 -15.54
CA ASN A 121 0.75 -0.66 -16.74
C ASN A 121 -0.69 -0.25 -16.42
N THR A 122 -1.10 0.91 -16.93
CA THR A 122 -2.44 1.49 -16.70
C THR A 122 -3.57 0.63 -17.21
N ASP A 123 -3.33 -0.17 -18.27
CA ASP A 123 -4.35 -1.04 -18.86
C ASP A 123 -4.78 -2.18 -17.92
N TYR A 124 -3.92 -2.52 -16.97
CA TYR A 124 -4.21 -3.56 -15.99
C TYR A 124 -4.89 -3.06 -14.71
N ILE A 125 -4.98 -1.74 -14.51
CA ILE A 125 -5.55 -1.19 -13.27
C ILE A 125 -7.01 -1.62 -13.10
N GLY A 126 -7.85 -1.43 -14.12
CA GLY A 126 -9.27 -1.81 -14.05
C GLY A 126 -9.48 -3.31 -13.84
N MET A 127 -8.64 -4.14 -14.47
CA MET A 127 -8.68 -5.59 -14.26
C MET A 127 -8.25 -5.95 -12.82
N ALA A 128 -7.18 -5.36 -12.35
CA ALA A 128 -6.65 -5.61 -11.01
C ALA A 128 -7.67 -5.20 -9.91
N GLU A 129 -8.37 -4.08 -10.10
CA GLU A 129 -9.46 -3.64 -9.21
C GLU A 129 -10.60 -4.65 -9.20
N SER A 130 -10.99 -5.20 -10.36
CA SER A 130 -12.06 -6.21 -10.46
C SER A 130 -11.72 -7.54 -9.78
N LEU A 131 -10.43 -7.86 -9.64
CA LEU A 131 -9.94 -9.07 -8.99
C LEU A 131 -9.84 -8.95 -7.46
N ASP A 132 -10.20 -7.80 -6.91
CA ASP A 132 -10.10 -7.53 -5.46
C ASP A 132 -8.73 -7.92 -4.88
N ILE A 133 -7.66 -7.55 -5.57
CA ILE A 133 -6.29 -7.84 -5.14
C ILE A 133 -5.81 -6.97 -3.96
N GLY A 134 -6.63 -6.06 -3.48
CA GLY A 134 -6.28 -5.10 -2.45
C GLY A 134 -5.96 -3.71 -3.01
N THR A 135 -4.99 -3.03 -2.44
CA THR A 135 -4.60 -1.68 -2.88
C THR A 135 -3.70 -1.73 -4.10
N ILE A 136 -4.01 -0.91 -5.10
CA ILE A 136 -3.19 -0.75 -6.30
C ILE A 136 -2.44 0.57 -6.20
N ILE A 137 -1.14 0.54 -6.50
CA ILE A 137 -0.28 1.73 -6.56
C ILE A 137 0.29 1.83 -7.97
N ASN A 138 0.09 2.98 -8.62
CA ASN A 138 0.78 3.38 -9.83
C ASN A 138 1.61 4.63 -9.53
N LYS A 139 2.93 4.55 -9.69
CA LYS A 139 3.84 5.65 -9.34
C LYS A 139 3.57 6.92 -10.14
N LYS A 140 3.24 6.78 -11.43
CA LYS A 140 2.98 7.92 -12.33
C LYS A 140 1.73 8.67 -11.91
N THR A 141 0.64 7.93 -11.67
CA THR A 141 -0.63 8.52 -11.22
C THR A 141 -0.48 9.16 -9.84
N PHE A 142 0.23 8.49 -8.92
CA PHE A 142 0.49 9.03 -7.60
C PHE A 142 1.29 10.34 -7.67
N ALA A 143 2.39 10.34 -8.44
CA ALA A 143 3.21 11.54 -8.63
C ALA A 143 2.41 12.67 -9.28
N ALA A 144 1.62 12.38 -10.33
CA ALA A 144 0.78 13.38 -10.99
C ALA A 144 -0.25 13.99 -10.04
N SER A 145 -0.93 13.17 -9.23
CA SER A 145 -1.90 13.63 -8.23
C SER A 145 -1.22 14.52 -7.17
N HIS A 146 -0.02 14.15 -6.73
CA HIS A 146 0.73 14.94 -5.75
C HIS A 146 1.18 16.28 -6.32
N ILE A 147 1.70 16.30 -7.58
CA ILE A 147 2.07 17.54 -8.28
C ILE A 147 0.83 18.43 -8.45
N TYR A 148 -0.30 17.86 -8.88
CA TYR A 148 -1.56 18.59 -9.02
C TYR A 148 -2.00 19.22 -7.69
N GLN A 149 -1.94 18.47 -6.60
CA GLN A 149 -2.21 18.97 -5.26
C GLN A 149 -1.33 20.17 -4.88
N MET A 150 -0.02 20.11 -5.18
CA MET A 150 0.93 21.20 -4.92
C MET A 150 0.62 22.45 -5.75
N MET A 151 0.01 22.29 -6.93
CA MET A 151 -0.36 23.42 -7.82
C MET A 151 -1.69 24.08 -7.42
N LEU A 152 -2.53 23.38 -6.66
CA LEU A 152 -3.80 23.94 -6.20
C LEU A 152 -3.53 25.04 -5.17
N LYS A 153 -4.10 26.25 -5.41
CA LYS A 153 -3.96 27.40 -4.52
C LYS A 153 -4.84 27.32 -3.26
N ALA A 154 -5.66 26.28 -3.13
CA ALA A 154 -6.54 26.08 -1.98
C ALA A 154 -5.82 25.25 -0.90
N ASP A 155 -6.21 25.44 0.36
CA ASP A 155 -5.78 24.62 1.50
C ASP A 155 -6.35 23.20 1.39
N ILE A 156 -5.93 22.47 0.34
CA ILE A 156 -6.32 21.08 0.10
C ILE A 156 -5.31 20.21 0.81
N THR A 157 -5.81 19.44 1.79
CA THR A 157 -4.98 18.54 2.60
C THR A 157 -4.68 17.24 1.85
N SER A 158 -5.63 16.76 1.05
CA SER A 158 -5.44 15.58 0.21
C SER A 158 -6.39 15.57 -1.00
N VAL A 159 -5.95 14.95 -2.09
CA VAL A 159 -6.78 14.64 -3.26
C VAL A 159 -6.59 13.17 -3.62
N LYS A 160 -7.69 12.45 -3.80
CA LYS A 160 -7.69 11.06 -4.24
C LYS A 160 -8.60 10.91 -5.44
N SER A 161 -8.01 10.58 -6.58
CA SER A 161 -8.76 10.22 -7.78
C SER A 161 -9.28 8.78 -7.69
N LEU A 162 -10.57 8.62 -7.93
CA LEU A 162 -11.25 7.32 -8.00
C LEU A 162 -11.37 6.93 -9.48
N THR A 163 -10.40 6.18 -9.98
CA THR A 163 -10.26 5.85 -11.41
C THR A 163 -11.51 5.18 -11.99
N VAL A 164 -12.12 4.26 -11.24
CA VAL A 164 -13.33 3.53 -11.69
C VAL A 164 -14.56 4.43 -11.70
N ALA A 165 -14.68 5.34 -10.74
CA ALA A 165 -15.84 6.23 -10.63
C ALA A 165 -15.72 7.52 -11.45
N ASN A 166 -14.57 7.75 -12.12
CA ASN A 166 -14.25 9.00 -12.82
C ASN A 166 -14.57 10.24 -11.95
N ALA A 167 -14.18 10.18 -10.69
CA ALA A 167 -14.46 11.20 -9.68
C ALA A 167 -13.23 11.44 -8.81
N ASP A 168 -13.14 12.64 -8.24
CA ASP A 168 -12.09 13.01 -7.30
C ASP A 168 -12.69 13.23 -5.91
N VAL A 169 -11.96 12.79 -4.89
CA VAL A 169 -12.24 13.09 -3.49
C VAL A 169 -11.17 14.04 -2.99
N ALA A 170 -11.58 15.21 -2.49
CA ALA A 170 -10.66 16.18 -1.93
C ALA A 170 -11.03 16.53 -0.49
N GLU A 171 -10.02 16.64 0.35
CA GLU A 171 -10.14 17.09 1.73
C GLU A 171 -9.66 18.54 1.83
N PHE A 172 -10.50 19.40 2.37
CA PHE A 172 -10.21 20.82 2.53
C PHE A 172 -10.13 21.20 3.99
N SER A 173 -9.15 22.03 4.35
CA SER A 173 -9.17 22.75 5.61
C SER A 173 -10.16 23.92 5.51
N VAL A 174 -11.18 23.90 6.36
CA VAL A 174 -12.21 24.94 6.39
C VAL A 174 -11.82 26.01 7.44
N PRO A 175 -11.46 27.23 7.03
CA PRO A 175 -11.14 28.31 7.98
C PRO A 175 -12.38 28.71 8.80
N ALA A 176 -12.14 29.28 9.99
CA ALA A 176 -13.20 29.59 10.96
C ALA A 176 -14.21 30.64 10.47
N ASP A 177 -13.89 31.41 9.45
CA ASP A 177 -14.72 32.42 8.81
C ASP A 177 -15.38 31.96 7.50
N ALA A 178 -15.26 30.70 7.15
CA ALA A 178 -15.83 30.15 5.93
C ALA A 178 -17.37 30.22 5.93
N LYS A 179 -17.95 30.55 4.78
CA LYS A 179 -19.42 30.71 4.62
C LYS A 179 -20.21 29.41 4.88
N ILE A 180 -19.54 28.25 4.85
CA ILE A 180 -20.19 26.94 5.08
C ILE A 180 -20.24 26.55 6.57
N ILE A 181 -19.55 27.29 7.45
CA ILE A 181 -19.59 27.01 8.88
C ILE A 181 -20.98 27.37 9.41
N HIS A 182 -21.51 26.53 10.27
CA HIS A 182 -22.85 26.62 10.86
C HIS A 182 -24.01 26.33 9.89
N LYS A 183 -23.73 25.82 8.69
CA LYS A 183 -24.77 25.30 7.79
C LYS A 183 -24.89 23.78 7.88
N ALA A 184 -26.10 23.27 7.76
CA ALA A 184 -26.30 21.82 7.60
C ALA A 184 -25.89 21.39 6.21
N VAL A 185 -25.37 20.16 6.07
CA VAL A 185 -24.91 19.62 4.76
C VAL A 185 -26.05 19.57 3.70
N LYS A 186 -27.30 19.58 4.15
CA LYS A 186 -28.49 19.61 3.28
C LYS A 186 -28.89 21.00 2.77
N ASP A 187 -28.29 22.07 3.29
CA ASP A 187 -28.56 23.48 2.95
C ASP A 187 -27.54 24.00 1.93
#